data_a1d35bbf7b0576403d93f1dec275e785
#
_entry.id   a1d35bbf7b0576403d93f1dec275e785
#
_cell.length_a   1.000
_cell.length_b   1.000
_cell.length_c   1.000
_cell.angle_alpha   90.00
_cell.angle_beta   90.00
_cell.angle_gamma   90.00
#
_symmetry.space_group_name_H-M   'P 1'
#
loop_
_entity.id
_entity.type
_entity.pdbx_description
1 polymer ?
#
loop_
_entity_poly.entity_id
_entity_poly.type
_entity_poly.pdbx_seq_one_letter_code
_entity_poly.pdbx_strand_id
1 'polypeptide(L)'
;HSKETFAFSNVFNQVKAGKTSDAETMIETGLFGLNQGSFMVNYGGTNTQQAAPFILSKNGYNSSAVFHGNAGSFWNRNTAYKQWGYNYFFDASYFTKQNSSNSFQYGLNDKYMLKDSIKYLERLQQPFYTKFITVSNHYPYTTSLSGDDLGFPLAKTQDETINGYFATANYLDSSIKAFFDYLKESGLYKNSIIVLYGDHYGIS
;
A
#
# COMPACT_ATOMS: atom_id res chain seq x y z
N HIS A 1 7.56 20.63 -7.62
CA HIS A 1 6.90 20.44 -6.33
C HIS A 1 5.81 21.50 -6.18
N SER A 2 4.59 21.11 -5.84
CA SER A 2 3.51 22.05 -5.54
C SER A 2 3.77 22.71 -4.19
N LYS A 3 3.14 23.88 -3.95
CA LYS A 3 3.23 24.56 -2.65
C LYS A 3 2.59 23.76 -1.49
N GLU A 4 1.88 22.69 -1.82
CA GLU A 4 1.14 21.82 -0.90
C GLU A 4 1.87 20.48 -0.62
N THR A 5 3.11 20.34 -1.08
CA THR A 5 3.84 19.08 -0.98
C THR A 5 5.15 19.26 -0.22
N PHE A 6 5.36 18.43 0.79
CA PHE A 6 6.66 18.28 1.44
C PHE A 6 7.35 17.03 0.86
N ALA A 7 8.60 17.15 0.44
CA ALA A 7 9.40 16.06 -0.05
C ALA A 7 10.64 15.89 0.84
N PHE A 8 10.91 14.64 1.19
CA PHE A 8 12.08 14.28 1.99
C PHE A 8 13.05 13.49 1.11
N SER A 9 14.24 14.03 0.87
CA SER A 9 15.25 13.41 0.00
C SER A 9 16.19 12.45 0.74
N ASN A 10 16.25 12.55 2.07
CA ASN A 10 17.14 11.75 2.92
C ASN A 10 16.33 10.77 3.78
N VAL A 11 15.61 9.86 3.12
CA VAL A 11 14.85 8.79 3.76
C VAL A 11 15.55 7.47 3.52
N PHE A 12 15.88 6.78 4.60
CA PHE A 12 16.58 5.49 4.55
C PHE A 12 15.66 4.40 5.09
N ASN A 13 15.57 3.35 4.35
CA ASN A 13 14.85 2.16 4.70
C ASN A 13 15.46 1.51 5.96
N GLN A 14 14.60 1.12 6.89
CA GLN A 14 14.98 0.52 8.18
C GLN A 14 14.45 -0.91 8.35
N VAL A 15 13.96 -1.51 7.26
CA VAL A 15 13.43 -2.88 7.30
C VAL A 15 14.54 -3.93 7.33
N LYS A 16 14.18 -5.11 7.79
CA LYS A 16 15.00 -6.32 7.83
C LYS A 16 14.34 -7.44 7.01
N ALA A 17 14.36 -8.66 7.51
CA ALA A 17 13.79 -9.84 6.84
C ALA A 17 12.27 -9.73 6.57
N GLY A 18 11.54 -8.96 7.35
CA GLY A 18 10.10 -8.77 7.21
C GLY A 18 9.69 -7.83 6.08
N LYS A 19 10.64 -7.13 5.42
CA LYS A 19 10.36 -6.27 4.25
C LYS A 19 9.15 -5.35 4.49
N THR A 20 8.12 -5.45 3.65
CA THR A 20 6.88 -4.66 3.77
C THR A 20 6.27 -4.75 5.18
N SER A 21 6.23 -5.94 5.79
CA SER A 21 5.65 -6.08 7.13
C SER A 21 6.45 -5.36 8.22
N ASP A 22 7.77 -5.22 8.06
CA ASP A 22 8.60 -4.43 8.97
C ASP A 22 8.32 -2.93 8.80
N ALA A 23 8.20 -2.46 7.55
CA ALA A 23 7.82 -1.08 7.28
C ALA A 23 6.44 -0.74 7.85
N GLU A 24 5.47 -1.64 7.67
CA GLU A 24 4.14 -1.49 8.26
C GLU A 24 4.22 -1.42 9.79
N THR A 25 4.95 -2.34 10.42
CA THR A 25 5.12 -2.36 11.89
C THR A 25 5.74 -1.07 12.38
N MET A 26 6.77 -0.58 11.70
CA MET A 26 7.47 0.64 12.09
C MET A 26 6.58 1.88 11.98
N ILE A 27 5.86 2.03 10.87
CA ILE A 27 4.98 3.20 10.64
C ILE A 27 3.79 3.18 11.61
N GLU A 28 3.22 2.01 11.89
CA GLU A 28 2.03 1.91 12.74
C GLU A 28 2.37 1.98 14.24
N THR A 29 3.51 1.46 14.65
CA THR A 29 3.81 1.24 16.08
C THR A 29 5.06 1.97 16.57
N GLY A 30 5.91 2.47 15.67
CA GLY A 30 7.23 3.03 15.99
C GLY A 30 8.29 1.97 16.34
N LEU A 31 8.00 0.69 16.18
CA LEU A 31 8.92 -0.41 16.52
C LEU A 31 9.71 -0.86 15.29
N PHE A 32 11.01 -1.08 15.44
CA PHE A 32 11.85 -1.62 14.39
C PHE A 32 11.60 -3.11 14.15
N GLY A 33 11.88 -3.56 12.92
CA GLY A 33 11.80 -4.96 12.52
C GLY A 33 12.70 -5.88 13.37
N LEU A 34 12.29 -7.12 13.51
CA LEU A 34 13.04 -8.17 14.21
C LEU A 34 14.33 -8.53 13.47
N ASN A 35 15.33 -9.05 14.17
CA ASN A 35 16.54 -9.55 13.54
C ASN A 35 16.28 -10.74 12.61
N GLN A 36 15.25 -11.54 12.93
CA GLN A 36 14.83 -12.68 12.11
C GLN A 36 13.29 -12.73 12.04
N GLY A 37 12.77 -13.06 10.87
CA GLY A 37 11.32 -13.13 10.63
C GLY A 37 10.64 -11.77 10.63
N SER A 38 9.34 -11.77 10.81
CA SER A 38 8.48 -10.59 10.83
C SER A 38 7.74 -10.50 12.15
N PHE A 39 7.66 -9.29 12.71
CA PHE A 39 6.86 -9.03 13.90
C PHE A 39 5.39 -9.44 13.71
N MET A 40 4.79 -9.08 12.58
CA MET A 40 3.39 -9.39 12.28
C MET A 40 3.12 -10.90 12.28
N VAL A 41 4.05 -11.70 11.75
CA VAL A 41 3.92 -13.17 11.72
C VAL A 41 4.13 -13.77 13.10
N ASN A 42 5.20 -13.36 13.78
CA ASN A 42 5.63 -14.01 15.03
C ASN A 42 4.81 -13.55 16.25
N TYR A 43 4.41 -12.28 16.28
CA TYR A 43 3.83 -11.65 17.46
C TYR A 43 2.55 -10.85 17.19
N GLY A 44 2.20 -10.62 15.93
CA GLY A 44 1.06 -9.76 15.57
C GLY A 44 -0.30 -10.26 16.07
N GLY A 45 -0.42 -11.55 16.39
CA GLY A 45 -1.66 -12.11 16.94
C GLY A 45 -1.68 -12.24 18.47
N THR A 46 -0.55 -12.06 19.13
CA THR A 46 -0.39 -12.36 20.58
C THR A 46 -0.09 -11.12 21.42
N ASN A 47 0.39 -10.05 20.79
CA ASN A 47 0.76 -8.82 21.49
C ASN A 47 -0.16 -7.66 21.09
N THR A 48 -0.56 -6.89 22.07
CA THR A 48 -1.29 -5.63 21.87
C THR A 48 -0.29 -4.49 21.73
N GLN A 49 -0.41 -3.70 20.67
CA GLN A 49 0.38 -2.49 20.45
C GLN A 49 -0.53 -1.27 20.43
N GLN A 50 0.01 -0.14 20.87
CA GLN A 50 -0.60 1.16 20.66
C GLN A 50 -0.25 1.65 19.25
N ALA A 51 -0.89 1.07 18.26
CA ALA A 51 -0.68 1.41 16.86
C ALA A 51 -1.46 2.69 16.46
N ALA A 52 -1.09 3.29 15.33
CA ALA A 52 -1.70 4.52 14.85
C ALA A 52 -3.24 4.47 14.79
N PRO A 53 -3.91 3.44 14.23
CA PRO A 53 -5.37 3.40 14.21
C PRO A 53 -6.00 3.36 15.60
N PHE A 54 -5.37 2.67 16.57
CA PHE A 54 -5.83 2.67 17.95
C PHE A 54 -5.71 4.06 18.58
N ILE A 55 -4.57 4.74 18.42
CA ILE A 55 -4.34 6.08 18.95
C ILE A 55 -5.33 7.07 18.32
N LEU A 56 -5.52 7.02 17.01
CA LEU A 56 -6.42 7.92 16.28
C LEU A 56 -7.88 7.71 16.71
N SER A 57 -8.31 6.47 16.93
CA SER A 57 -9.67 6.17 17.42
C SER A 57 -9.97 6.83 18.78
N LYS A 58 -8.95 6.99 19.63
CA LYS A 58 -9.07 7.69 20.93
C LYS A 58 -9.04 9.22 20.78
N ASN A 59 -8.68 9.72 19.60
CA ASN A 59 -8.56 11.13 19.27
C ASN A 59 -9.58 11.59 18.22
N GLY A 60 -10.74 10.96 18.16
CA GLY A 60 -11.87 11.41 17.38
C GLY A 60 -11.94 10.90 15.93
N TYR A 61 -11.08 9.97 15.53
CA TYR A 61 -11.24 9.29 14.23
C TYR A 61 -12.30 8.20 14.35
N ASN A 62 -13.28 8.24 13.47
CA ASN A 62 -14.45 7.36 13.51
C ASN A 62 -14.24 6.03 12.79
N SER A 63 -13.35 6.01 11.80
CA SER A 63 -13.09 4.81 11.00
C SER A 63 -11.62 4.66 10.69
N SER A 64 -11.18 3.39 10.59
CA SER A 64 -9.86 3.07 10.05
C SER A 64 -9.95 1.84 9.14
N ALA A 65 -9.24 1.87 8.01
CA ALA A 65 -9.30 0.82 7.00
C ALA A 65 -7.94 0.58 6.32
N VAL A 66 -7.68 -0.68 5.97
CA VAL A 66 -6.57 -1.05 5.10
C VAL A 66 -7.11 -1.62 3.79
N PHE A 67 -6.48 -1.28 2.68
CA PHE A 67 -6.77 -1.77 1.34
C PHE A 67 -5.54 -2.44 0.75
N HIS A 68 -5.68 -3.70 0.32
CA HIS A 68 -4.56 -4.47 -0.22
C HIS A 68 -5.01 -5.53 -1.21
N GLY A 69 -4.45 -5.52 -2.40
CA GLY A 69 -4.83 -6.41 -3.50
C GLY A 69 -4.38 -7.87 -3.35
N ASN A 70 -3.86 -8.29 -2.21
CA ASN A 70 -3.44 -9.67 -1.91
C ASN A 70 -4.29 -10.29 -0.80
N ALA A 71 -4.11 -11.60 -0.57
CA ALA A 71 -4.80 -12.33 0.48
C ALA A 71 -4.45 -11.77 1.88
N GLY A 72 -5.47 -11.63 2.72
CA GLY A 72 -5.31 -11.08 4.07
C GLY A 72 -4.45 -11.93 5.01
N SER A 73 -4.24 -13.20 4.69
CA SER A 73 -3.35 -14.09 5.45
C SER A 73 -1.87 -13.81 5.20
N PHE A 74 -1.52 -13.19 4.08
CA PHE A 74 -0.13 -12.88 3.75
C PHE A 74 0.44 -11.91 4.79
N TRP A 75 1.60 -12.23 5.36
CA TRP A 75 2.19 -11.55 6.52
C TRP A 75 1.31 -11.54 7.78
N ASN A 76 0.33 -12.43 7.90
CA ASN A 76 -0.61 -12.49 9.02
C ASN A 76 -1.39 -11.17 9.25
N ARG A 77 -1.64 -10.41 8.18
CA ARG A 77 -2.28 -9.09 8.22
C ARG A 77 -3.68 -9.13 8.83
N ASN A 78 -4.47 -10.14 8.47
CA ASN A 78 -5.83 -10.32 8.98
C ASN A 78 -5.89 -10.42 10.52
N THR A 79 -4.82 -10.89 11.17
CA THR A 79 -4.73 -10.95 12.62
C THR A 79 -4.10 -9.69 13.20
N ALA A 80 -2.93 -9.27 12.65
CA ALA A 80 -2.18 -8.12 13.14
C ALA A 80 -2.99 -6.82 13.10
N TYR A 81 -3.72 -6.55 12.02
CA TYR A 81 -4.52 -5.33 11.91
C TYR A 81 -5.65 -5.24 12.93
N LYS A 82 -6.25 -6.37 13.32
CA LYS A 82 -7.22 -6.39 14.41
C LYS A 82 -6.60 -5.98 15.74
N GLN A 83 -5.39 -6.49 16.02
CA GLN A 83 -4.65 -6.14 17.24
C GLN A 83 -4.18 -4.68 17.24
N TRP A 84 -3.94 -4.09 16.07
CA TRP A 84 -3.59 -2.69 15.93
C TRP A 84 -4.79 -1.73 15.98
N GLY A 85 -6.02 -2.27 15.99
CA GLY A 85 -7.24 -1.48 16.14
C GLY A 85 -7.84 -0.97 14.85
N TYR A 86 -7.49 -1.55 13.69
CA TYR A 86 -8.20 -1.26 12.45
C TYR A 86 -9.64 -1.78 12.50
N ASN A 87 -10.59 -0.95 12.04
CA ASN A 87 -11.99 -1.34 11.93
C ASN A 87 -12.24 -2.28 10.74
N TYR A 88 -11.55 -2.03 9.62
CA TYR A 88 -11.77 -2.74 8.37
C TYR A 88 -10.46 -3.13 7.71
N PHE A 89 -10.45 -4.31 7.09
CA PHE A 89 -9.41 -4.74 6.19
C PHE A 89 -10.05 -5.30 4.91
N PHE A 90 -9.85 -4.59 3.82
CA PHE A 90 -10.32 -4.96 2.49
C PHE A 90 -9.17 -5.62 1.73
N ASP A 91 -9.12 -6.93 1.75
CA ASP A 91 -8.14 -7.74 1.03
C ASP A 91 -8.63 -8.07 -0.38
N ALA A 92 -7.89 -8.90 -1.12
CA ALA A 92 -8.20 -9.28 -2.49
C ALA A 92 -9.62 -9.82 -2.70
N SER A 93 -10.25 -10.39 -1.69
CA SER A 93 -11.61 -10.96 -1.79
C SER A 93 -12.70 -9.92 -1.96
N TYR A 94 -12.42 -8.66 -1.65
CA TYR A 94 -13.36 -7.53 -1.75
C TYR A 94 -13.34 -6.83 -3.11
N PHE A 95 -12.38 -7.15 -3.97
CA PHE A 95 -12.10 -6.46 -5.23
C PHE A 95 -12.46 -7.31 -6.45
N THR A 96 -12.26 -6.74 -7.63
CA THR A 96 -12.37 -7.43 -8.91
C THR A 96 -11.60 -8.75 -8.86
N LYS A 97 -12.24 -9.84 -9.30
CA LYS A 97 -11.63 -11.17 -9.32
C LYS A 97 -10.34 -11.16 -10.14
N GLN A 98 -9.28 -11.67 -9.52
CA GLN A 98 -7.97 -11.76 -10.15
C GLN A 98 -7.95 -12.75 -11.33
N ASN A 99 -7.21 -12.38 -12.36
CA ASN A 99 -6.92 -13.19 -13.53
C ASN A 99 -5.54 -12.78 -14.11
N SER A 100 -5.10 -13.44 -15.17
CA SER A 100 -3.78 -13.18 -15.78
C SER A 100 -3.59 -11.78 -16.37
N SER A 101 -4.67 -11.04 -16.63
CA SER A 101 -4.59 -9.70 -17.23
C SER A 101 -4.66 -8.56 -16.21
N ASN A 102 -5.13 -8.82 -14.99
CA ASN A 102 -5.34 -7.77 -13.98
C ASN A 102 -4.59 -8.03 -12.67
N SER A 103 -3.80 -9.07 -12.58
CA SER A 103 -3.07 -9.42 -11.38
C SER A 103 -1.61 -9.77 -11.65
N PHE A 104 -0.81 -9.52 -10.65
CA PHE A 104 0.60 -9.81 -10.61
C PHE A 104 0.88 -10.86 -9.52
N GLN A 105 2.09 -11.38 -9.46
CA GLN A 105 2.51 -12.42 -8.50
C GLN A 105 2.04 -12.18 -7.06
N TYR A 106 1.97 -10.92 -6.63
CA TYR A 106 1.62 -10.53 -5.27
C TYR A 106 0.20 -9.98 -5.12
N GLY A 107 -0.64 -10.05 -6.14
CA GLY A 107 -2.04 -9.67 -6.02
C GLY A 107 -2.61 -8.89 -7.20
N LEU A 108 -3.77 -8.28 -6.96
CA LEU A 108 -4.47 -7.46 -7.93
C LEU A 108 -3.68 -6.18 -8.24
N ASN A 109 -3.54 -5.84 -9.53
CA ASN A 109 -2.84 -4.65 -9.95
C ASN A 109 -3.43 -3.37 -9.35
N ASP A 110 -2.56 -2.41 -9.01
CA ASP A 110 -2.91 -1.22 -8.22
C ASP A 110 -4.01 -0.36 -8.82
N LYS A 111 -4.07 -0.23 -10.15
CA LYS A 111 -5.14 0.47 -10.85
C LYS A 111 -6.53 -0.07 -10.48
N TYR A 112 -6.67 -1.39 -10.45
CA TYR A 112 -7.94 -2.06 -10.09
C TYR A 112 -8.20 -1.95 -8.59
N MET A 113 -7.19 -2.21 -7.75
CA MET A 113 -7.33 -2.13 -6.31
C MET A 113 -7.74 -0.74 -5.85
N LEU A 114 -7.06 0.32 -6.33
CA LEU A 114 -7.39 1.70 -5.99
C LEU A 114 -8.78 2.10 -6.49
N LYS A 115 -9.14 1.72 -7.72
CA LYS A 115 -10.48 1.99 -8.28
C LYS A 115 -11.57 1.31 -7.46
N ASP A 116 -11.39 0.03 -7.16
CA ASP A 116 -12.40 -0.76 -6.45
C ASP A 116 -12.53 -0.35 -4.97
N SER A 117 -11.48 0.26 -4.40
CA SER A 117 -11.49 0.77 -3.02
C SER A 117 -12.46 1.93 -2.84
N ILE A 118 -12.74 2.71 -3.88
CA ILE A 118 -13.55 3.93 -3.82
C ILE A 118 -14.91 3.66 -3.18
N LYS A 119 -15.60 2.61 -3.60
CA LYS A 119 -16.93 2.25 -3.08
C LYS A 119 -16.95 1.95 -1.57
N TYR A 120 -15.81 1.55 -1.01
CA TYR A 120 -15.66 1.33 0.43
C TYR A 120 -15.21 2.60 1.14
N LEU A 121 -14.29 3.37 0.53
CA LEU A 121 -13.81 4.64 1.06
C LEU A 121 -14.97 5.63 1.27
N GLU A 122 -15.90 5.72 0.33
CA GLU A 122 -17.09 6.58 0.40
C GLU A 122 -18.04 6.24 1.55
N ARG A 123 -17.94 5.04 2.11
CA ARG A 123 -18.78 4.56 3.22
C ARG A 123 -18.12 4.72 4.58
N LEU A 124 -16.85 5.11 4.63
CA LEU A 124 -16.16 5.31 5.89
C LEU A 124 -16.67 6.59 6.57
N GLN A 125 -16.96 6.48 7.85
CA GLN A 125 -17.35 7.63 8.65
C GLN A 125 -16.14 8.52 8.93
N GLN A 126 -16.24 9.80 8.55
CA GLN A 126 -15.18 10.79 8.77
C GLN A 126 -15.15 11.30 10.23
N PRO A 127 -13.98 11.76 10.72
CA PRO A 127 -12.68 11.60 10.08
C PRO A 127 -12.23 10.14 10.08
N PHE A 128 -11.49 9.73 9.05
CA PHE A 128 -11.00 8.36 8.92
C PHE A 128 -9.49 8.31 8.68
N TYR A 129 -8.89 7.18 9.03
CA TYR A 129 -7.51 6.83 8.73
C TYR A 129 -7.47 5.64 7.78
N THR A 130 -6.81 5.78 6.64
CA THR A 130 -6.73 4.70 5.65
C THR A 130 -5.29 4.44 5.19
N LYS A 131 -4.99 3.18 4.96
CA LYS A 131 -3.72 2.72 4.40
C LYS A 131 -3.97 1.91 3.13
N PHE A 132 -3.19 2.19 2.10
CA PHE A 132 -3.18 1.45 0.84
C PHE A 132 -1.82 0.81 0.66
N ILE A 133 -1.79 -0.49 0.38
CA ILE A 133 -0.56 -1.26 0.14
C ILE A 133 -0.59 -1.72 -1.31
N THR A 134 0.30 -1.15 -2.10
CA THR A 134 0.44 -1.40 -3.53
C THR A 134 1.27 -2.66 -3.80
N VAL A 135 1.14 -3.24 -4.99
CA VAL A 135 1.85 -4.47 -5.37
C VAL A 135 2.47 -4.40 -6.76
N SER A 136 2.01 -3.51 -7.65
CA SER A 136 2.39 -3.55 -9.07
C SER A 136 3.85 -3.19 -9.32
N ASN A 137 4.44 -2.33 -8.48
CA ASN A 137 5.85 -1.97 -8.55
C ASN A 137 6.68 -2.82 -7.57
N HIS A 138 6.69 -4.15 -7.78
CA HIS A 138 7.42 -5.09 -6.93
C HIS A 138 8.33 -6.00 -7.77
N TYR A 139 9.49 -6.33 -7.23
CA TYR A 139 10.39 -7.31 -7.83
C TYR A 139 9.65 -8.66 -8.07
N PRO A 140 9.86 -9.34 -9.17
CA PRO A 140 10.90 -9.19 -10.21
C PRO A 140 10.55 -8.22 -11.34
N TYR A 141 9.53 -7.40 -11.23
CA TYR A 141 9.08 -6.41 -12.25
C TYR A 141 8.72 -7.02 -13.59
N THR A 142 8.46 -8.31 -13.63
CA THR A 142 8.04 -9.02 -14.83
C THR A 142 6.63 -8.59 -15.19
N THR A 143 6.48 -8.13 -16.39
CA THR A 143 5.31 -7.45 -16.88
C THR A 143 4.13 -8.40 -17.14
N SER A 144 3.35 -8.71 -16.14
CA SER A 144 1.94 -9.09 -16.34
C SER A 144 1.06 -7.87 -16.67
N LEU A 145 1.67 -6.72 -16.86
CA LEU A 145 1.03 -5.48 -17.31
C LEU A 145 0.80 -5.47 -18.84
N SER A 146 1.10 -6.55 -19.53
CA SER A 146 0.83 -6.74 -20.95
C SER A 146 -0.68 -6.77 -21.18
N GLY A 147 -1.23 -5.67 -21.65
CA GLY A 147 -2.66 -5.47 -21.89
C GLY A 147 -3.23 -4.22 -21.24
N ASP A 148 -2.64 -3.73 -20.18
CA ASP A 148 -2.88 -2.37 -19.72
C ASP A 148 -2.03 -1.42 -20.56
N ASP A 149 -2.65 -0.38 -21.11
CA ASP A 149 -1.94 0.69 -21.80
C ASP A 149 -1.02 1.39 -20.79
N LEU A 150 0.27 1.06 -20.84
CA LEU A 150 1.26 1.66 -19.93
C LEU A 150 1.48 3.14 -20.26
N GLY A 151 1.03 3.62 -21.43
CA GLY A 151 1.17 5.02 -21.85
C GLY A 151 2.62 5.51 -21.89
N PHE A 152 3.58 4.62 -21.74
CA PHE A 152 5.00 4.90 -21.58
C PHE A 152 5.84 3.93 -22.41
N PRO A 153 6.73 4.42 -23.29
CA PRO A 153 7.62 3.54 -24.02
C PRO A 153 8.57 2.86 -23.03
N LEU A 154 8.59 1.53 -23.08
CA LEU A 154 9.49 0.74 -22.24
C LEU A 154 10.94 1.20 -22.45
N ALA A 155 11.68 1.42 -21.38
CA ALA A 155 13.11 1.60 -21.44
C ALA A 155 13.74 0.36 -22.09
N LYS A 156 14.70 0.57 -22.98
CA LYS A 156 15.39 -0.51 -23.69
C LYS A 156 16.86 -0.56 -23.23
N THR A 157 17.06 -0.86 -21.98
CA THR A 157 18.40 -1.19 -21.47
C THR A 157 18.69 -2.68 -21.75
N GLN A 158 19.91 -3.11 -21.49
CA GLN A 158 20.28 -4.54 -21.58
C GLN A 158 19.79 -5.33 -20.36
N ASP A 159 19.23 -4.67 -19.35
CA ASP A 159 18.73 -5.27 -18.10
C ASP A 159 17.20 -5.21 -18.07
N GLU A 160 16.58 -6.38 -18.19
CA GLU A 160 15.12 -6.49 -18.20
C GLU A 160 14.49 -6.11 -16.84
N THR A 161 15.22 -6.31 -15.73
CA THR A 161 14.75 -5.91 -14.39
C THR A 161 14.63 -4.39 -14.29
N ILE A 162 15.62 -3.67 -14.79
CA ILE A 162 15.60 -2.20 -14.85
C ILE A 162 14.46 -1.73 -15.76
N ASN A 163 14.30 -2.33 -16.94
CA ASN A 163 13.22 -1.97 -17.85
C ASN A 163 11.85 -2.20 -17.20
N GLY A 164 11.67 -3.34 -16.55
CA GLY A 164 10.45 -3.66 -15.81
C GLY A 164 10.19 -2.72 -14.63
N TYR A 165 11.24 -2.33 -13.89
CA TYR A 165 11.12 -1.38 -12.78
C TYR A 165 10.55 -0.03 -13.26
N PHE A 166 11.09 0.55 -14.33
CA PHE A 166 10.57 1.81 -14.88
C PHE A 166 9.13 1.68 -15.37
N ALA A 167 8.79 0.57 -16.03
CA ALA A 167 7.45 0.33 -16.53
C ALA A 167 6.43 0.22 -15.38
N THR A 168 6.75 -0.56 -14.35
CA THR A 168 5.86 -0.75 -13.20
C THR A 168 5.78 0.50 -12.32
N ALA A 169 6.85 1.28 -12.20
CA ALA A 169 6.82 2.57 -11.51
C ALA A 169 5.91 3.58 -12.23
N ASN A 170 5.97 3.65 -13.56
CA ASN A 170 5.08 4.50 -14.36
C ASN A 170 3.61 4.05 -14.22
N TYR A 171 3.36 2.73 -14.22
CA TYR A 171 2.03 2.19 -13.99
C TYR A 171 1.48 2.57 -12.62
N LEU A 172 2.29 2.46 -11.57
CA LEU A 172 1.91 2.88 -10.22
C LEU A 172 1.62 4.38 -10.17
N ASP A 173 2.46 5.22 -10.77
CA ASP A 173 2.26 6.67 -10.84
C ASP A 173 0.93 7.02 -11.51
N SER A 174 0.62 6.41 -12.66
CA SER A 174 -0.65 6.60 -13.36
C SER A 174 -1.87 6.15 -12.52
N SER A 175 -1.72 5.06 -11.78
CA SER A 175 -2.77 4.54 -10.90
C SER A 175 -3.02 5.48 -9.71
N ILE A 176 -1.95 6.00 -9.11
CA ILE A 176 -2.01 7.01 -8.04
C ILE A 176 -2.62 8.31 -8.58
N LYS A 177 -2.22 8.75 -9.79
CA LYS A 177 -2.80 9.94 -10.40
C LYS A 177 -4.32 9.83 -10.53
N ALA A 178 -4.83 8.73 -11.06
CA ALA A 178 -6.27 8.50 -11.20
C ALA A 178 -6.99 8.52 -9.83
N PHE A 179 -6.38 7.96 -8.81
CA PHE A 179 -6.92 8.01 -7.44
C PHE A 179 -6.92 9.42 -6.86
N PHE A 180 -5.87 10.21 -7.09
CA PHE A 180 -5.84 11.62 -6.69
C PHE A 180 -6.88 12.48 -7.41
N ASP A 181 -7.12 12.22 -8.69
CA ASP A 181 -8.16 12.90 -9.44
C ASP A 181 -9.53 12.65 -8.80
N TYR A 182 -9.83 11.38 -8.45
CA TYR A 182 -11.03 11.04 -7.68
C TYR A 182 -11.09 11.78 -6.32
N LEU A 183 -10.01 11.79 -5.54
CA LEU A 183 -9.99 12.48 -4.24
C LEU A 183 -10.28 13.98 -4.38
N LYS A 184 -9.84 14.61 -5.46
CA LYS A 184 -10.13 16.02 -5.77
C LYS A 184 -11.58 16.22 -6.16
N GLU A 185 -12.11 15.39 -7.03
CA GLU A 185 -13.50 15.45 -7.51
C GLU A 185 -14.51 15.22 -6.37
N SER A 186 -14.22 14.27 -5.49
CA SER A 186 -15.05 13.98 -4.31
C SER A 186 -14.92 15.01 -3.17
N GLY A 187 -13.96 15.93 -3.26
CA GLY A 187 -13.68 16.92 -2.21
C GLY A 187 -12.85 16.38 -1.03
N LEU A 188 -12.53 15.11 -0.99
CA LEU A 188 -11.74 14.49 0.08
C LEU A 188 -10.32 15.06 0.15
N TYR A 189 -9.74 15.41 -1.00
CA TYR A 189 -8.36 15.91 -1.08
C TYR A 189 -8.12 17.13 -0.18
N LYS A 190 -9.06 18.06 -0.12
CA LYS A 190 -8.90 19.34 0.62
C LYS A 190 -8.70 19.16 2.13
N ASN A 191 -9.25 18.09 2.69
CA ASN A 191 -9.24 17.81 4.12
C ASN A 191 -8.41 16.57 4.45
N SER A 192 -7.49 16.16 3.56
CA SER A 192 -6.68 14.97 3.73
C SER A 192 -5.20 15.30 3.85
N ILE A 193 -4.52 14.60 4.73
CA ILE A 193 -3.07 14.47 4.71
C ILE A 193 -2.74 13.15 4.01
N ILE A 194 -1.97 13.21 2.94
CA ILE A 194 -1.59 12.04 2.15
C ILE A 194 -0.09 11.83 2.29
N VAL A 195 0.30 10.63 2.73
CA VAL A 195 1.70 10.25 2.91
C VAL A 195 2.03 9.14 1.92
N LEU A 196 3.06 9.35 1.09
CA LEU A 196 3.61 8.37 0.17
C LEU A 196 5.03 8.04 0.60
N TYR A 197 5.34 6.76 0.75
CA TYR A 197 6.69 6.30 1.08
C TYR A 197 6.98 4.95 0.44
N GLY A 198 8.26 4.70 0.13
CA GLY A 198 8.73 3.36 -0.23
C GLY A 198 8.92 2.53 1.03
N ASP A 199 8.43 1.31 1.02
CA ASP A 199 8.47 0.41 2.18
C ASP A 199 9.83 -0.31 2.30
N HIS A 200 10.46 -0.68 1.18
CA HIS A 200 11.81 -1.28 1.12
C HIS A 200 12.45 -0.99 -0.24
N TYR A 201 13.72 -1.37 -0.42
CA TYR A 201 14.37 -1.17 -1.72
C TYR A 201 13.79 -2.11 -2.77
N GLY A 202 13.73 -1.57 -3.99
CA GLY A 202 13.20 -2.29 -5.13
C GLY A 202 14.22 -3.23 -5.76
N ILE A 203 15.46 -2.78 -5.92
CA ILE A 203 16.55 -3.51 -6.58
C ILE A 203 17.68 -3.68 -5.56
N SER A 204 18.16 -4.91 -5.37
CA SER A 204 19.28 -5.28 -4.50
C SER A 204 20.50 -5.62 -5.31
#